data_1fe655d546da590cda4dc087c2cb501c
#
_entry.id   1fe655d546da590cda4dc087c2cb501c
#
_cell.length_a   1.000
_cell.length_b   1.000
_cell.length_c   1.000
_cell.angle_alpha   90.00
_cell.angle_beta   90.00
_cell.angle_gamma   90.00
#
_symmetry.space_group_name_H-M   'P 1'
#
loop_
_entity.id
_entity.type
_entity.pdbx_description
1 polymer ?
#
loop_
_entity_poly.entity_id
_entity_poly.type
_entity_poly.pdbx_seq_one_letter_code
_entity_poly.pdbx_strand_id
1 'polypeptide(L)'
;MDPRQSSLASASSETGQTTIRASVLNEQVIEVAPGWVGNLEQALPHARYRAIALYDARGEVLHCTSTDFGIEFRQALNDALDAFVLGAARESRFLRGEGSRTAVMLALRDLNSALQGVCLLVVEDTPPEDEDPAARFLTPAVQTILTDVASEIAQTLHAMPAQKPQKPKPAVPLPLEAVYAQIREQEVVLRVQQLVRLRKAEGMRRFEVLLRHMVDGEEQSPERVMQTAAVHGLASMIDRRVIGELISWLHRNPSVWKKDPPAFSVNLSDAAVIEPHFISFVESCLQKAGLPPGLIGVEFSERVCLTHPNDVKPALDVFAHRGVPVAIDDFNVVGAGMPILDHPAVRLLKIDAELTTNALQHRLTQARVVGLVQTAKVMGLQTVAKRVQSGDHSNWLTALGVDFVQSFDTSPPVALDSLLGS
;
A
#
# COMPACT_ATOMS: atom_id res chain seq x y z
N MET A 1 12.19 67.32 -8.92
CA MET A 1 11.33 67.67 -7.78
C MET A 1 10.70 66.42 -7.25
N ASP A 2 11.26 65.89 -6.19
CA ASP A 2 10.68 64.98 -5.23
C ASP A 2 9.55 65.66 -4.46
N PRO A 3 8.58 65.01 -3.83
CA PRO A 3 8.76 64.02 -2.78
C PRO A 3 7.70 62.90 -2.74
N ARG A 4 8.09 61.67 -2.40
CA ARG A 4 8.06 61.01 -1.09
C ARG A 4 6.83 61.26 -0.22
N GLN A 5 6.18 60.18 0.08
CA GLN A 5 5.89 59.88 1.49
C GLN A 5 5.69 58.37 1.70
N SER A 6 6.46 57.91 2.64
CA SER A 6 6.47 56.63 3.31
C SER A 6 5.19 56.33 4.05
N SER A 7 4.72 55.08 3.99
CA SER A 7 3.97 54.49 5.09
C SER A 7 4.47 53.06 5.37
N LEU A 8 5.11 52.94 6.51
CA LEU A 8 5.38 51.70 7.19
C LEU A 8 4.07 51.02 7.49
N ALA A 9 3.79 49.92 6.83
CA ALA A 9 2.81 48.97 7.26
C ALA A 9 3.54 47.79 7.89
N SER A 10 3.22 47.56 9.16
CA SER A 10 3.64 46.48 10.02
C SER A 10 3.44 45.15 9.33
N ALA A 11 4.52 44.40 9.13
CA ALA A 11 4.48 42.99 8.78
C ALA A 11 4.04 42.22 10.02
N SER A 12 2.76 41.84 10.08
CA SER A 12 2.28 40.74 10.90
C SER A 12 2.82 39.47 10.29
N SER A 13 3.63 38.76 11.05
CA SER A 13 4.10 37.42 10.75
C SER A 13 2.90 36.45 10.70
N GLU A 14 2.35 36.23 9.52
CA GLU A 14 1.54 35.07 9.26
C GLU A 14 2.48 33.84 9.22
N THR A 15 2.52 33.11 10.32
CA THR A 15 3.01 31.73 10.34
C THR A 15 2.14 30.92 9.39
N GLY A 16 2.66 30.70 8.19
CA GLY A 16 2.01 29.89 7.16
C GLY A 16 1.91 28.44 7.65
N GLN A 17 0.77 28.08 8.21
CA GLN A 17 0.39 26.71 8.46
C GLN A 17 0.14 26.06 7.09
N THR A 18 1.09 25.25 6.62
CA THR A 18 0.91 24.42 5.45
C THR A 18 0.07 23.22 5.86
N THR A 19 -1.24 23.32 5.70
CA THR A 19 -2.15 22.19 5.86
C THR A 19 -1.93 21.25 4.69
N ILE A 20 -1.34 20.08 4.94
CA ILE A 20 -1.28 19.00 3.95
C ILE A 20 -2.61 18.27 4.04
N ARG A 21 -3.45 18.49 3.05
CA ARG A 21 -4.68 17.72 2.87
C ARG A 21 -4.33 16.36 2.34
N ALA A 22 -4.53 15.33 3.11
CA ALA A 22 -4.37 13.94 2.70
C ALA A 22 -5.61 13.16 3.09
N SER A 23 -6.19 12.63 2.15
CA SER A 23 -7.13 11.55 1.87
C SER A 23 -8.40 12.01 1.19
N VAL A 24 -8.52 11.56 -0.04
CA VAL A 24 -9.75 11.64 -0.81
C VAL A 24 -10.55 10.37 -0.51
N LEU A 25 -11.40 10.42 0.48
CA LEU A 25 -12.53 9.50 0.57
C LEU A 25 -13.62 10.06 -0.34
N ASN A 26 -13.75 9.49 -1.55
CA ASN A 26 -14.82 9.86 -2.50
C ASN A 26 -14.91 11.36 -2.84
N GLU A 27 -13.80 11.99 -3.27
CA GLU A 27 -13.78 13.39 -3.71
C GLU A 27 -14.18 14.44 -2.64
N GLN A 28 -14.42 14.04 -1.39
CA GLN A 28 -14.67 14.95 -0.29
C GLN A 28 -13.54 14.87 0.74
N VAL A 29 -12.88 16.01 0.93
CA VAL A 29 -11.84 16.18 1.96
C VAL A 29 -12.52 16.29 3.31
N ILE A 30 -12.17 15.45 4.29
CA ILE A 30 -12.58 15.64 5.68
C ILE A 30 -11.73 16.81 6.21
N GLU A 31 -12.36 17.98 6.34
CA GLU A 31 -11.75 19.12 7.02
C GLU A 31 -12.09 19.04 8.50
N VAL A 32 -11.11 18.70 9.32
CA VAL A 32 -11.20 18.92 10.77
C VAL A 32 -10.92 20.40 11.03
N ALA A 33 -11.76 21.07 11.81
CA ALA A 33 -11.63 22.48 12.04
C ALA A 33 -10.22 22.89 12.49
N PRO A 34 -9.57 23.87 11.88
CA PRO A 34 -8.14 24.16 12.12
C PRO A 34 -7.80 24.62 13.54
N GLY A 35 -8.79 24.96 14.36
CA GLY A 35 -8.60 25.46 15.73
C GLY A 35 -8.20 24.41 16.78
N TRP A 36 -8.41 23.11 16.52
CA TRP A 36 -8.14 22.08 17.52
C TRP A 36 -6.64 21.90 17.83
N VAL A 37 -5.75 22.13 16.85
CA VAL A 37 -4.30 22.04 17.05
C VAL A 37 -3.84 23.05 18.10
N GLY A 38 -4.25 24.32 17.96
CA GLY A 38 -3.92 25.35 18.94
C GLY A 38 -4.50 25.07 20.33
N ASN A 39 -5.70 24.50 20.41
CA ASN A 39 -6.30 24.09 21.68
C ASN A 39 -5.53 22.93 22.31
N LEU A 40 -5.09 21.96 21.50
CA LEU A 40 -4.28 20.83 21.95
C LEU A 40 -2.91 21.29 22.46
N GLU A 41 -2.24 22.17 21.72
CA GLU A 41 -0.96 22.77 22.13
C GLU A 41 -1.06 23.53 23.45
N GLN A 42 -2.16 24.24 23.69
CA GLN A 42 -2.41 24.94 24.95
C GLN A 42 -2.74 24.00 26.11
N ALA A 43 -3.39 22.87 25.83
CA ALA A 43 -3.78 21.89 26.84
C ALA A 43 -2.63 20.95 27.25
N LEU A 44 -1.57 20.87 26.44
CA LEU A 44 -0.42 20.00 26.66
C LEU A 44 0.69 20.78 27.40
N PRO A 45 0.84 20.64 28.71
CA PRO A 45 1.78 21.44 29.46
C PRO A 45 3.24 21.05 29.15
N HIS A 46 4.03 22.05 28.79
CA HIS A 46 5.52 22.01 28.78
C HIS A 46 6.22 21.04 27.81
N ALA A 47 5.52 20.44 26.85
CA ALA A 47 6.16 19.60 25.84
C ALA A 47 6.58 20.45 24.62
N ARG A 48 7.81 20.28 24.14
CA ARG A 48 8.25 20.83 22.87
C ARG A 48 7.80 19.87 21.77
N TYR A 49 6.76 20.26 21.04
CA TYR A 49 6.28 19.48 19.90
C TYR A 49 7.08 19.79 18.66
N ARG A 50 7.44 18.73 17.94
CA ARG A 50 7.94 18.87 16.57
C ARG A 50 6.81 18.72 15.56
N ALA A 51 5.84 17.87 15.84
CA ALA A 51 4.77 17.61 14.91
C ALA A 51 3.56 16.99 15.60
N ILE A 52 2.39 17.29 15.06
CA ILE A 52 1.10 16.71 15.44
C ILE A 52 0.45 16.18 14.17
N ALA A 53 -0.04 14.95 14.19
CA ALA A 53 -0.83 14.38 13.10
C ALA A 53 -2.08 13.67 13.61
N LEU A 54 -3.13 13.73 12.80
CA LEU A 54 -4.35 12.96 12.98
C LEU A 54 -4.44 11.90 11.91
N TYR A 55 -4.82 10.72 12.32
CA TYR A 55 -5.11 9.59 11.44
C TYR A 55 -6.52 9.09 11.71
N ASP A 56 -7.22 8.64 10.67
CA ASP A 56 -8.47 7.93 10.84
C ASP A 56 -8.25 6.50 11.36
N ALA A 57 -9.32 5.76 11.66
CA ALA A 57 -9.25 4.39 12.15
C ALA A 57 -8.65 3.39 11.13
N ARG A 58 -8.34 3.80 9.91
CA ARG A 58 -7.66 3.01 8.87
C ARG A 58 -6.18 3.38 8.72
N GLY A 59 -5.71 4.35 9.50
CA GLY A 59 -4.35 4.87 9.42
C GLY A 59 -4.13 5.90 8.32
N GLU A 60 -5.21 6.42 7.70
CA GLU A 60 -5.10 7.50 6.72
C GLU A 60 -4.93 8.85 7.41
N VAL A 61 -4.03 9.68 6.86
CA VAL A 61 -3.73 11.00 7.44
C VAL A 61 -4.90 11.96 7.20
N LEU A 62 -5.49 12.48 8.27
CA LEU A 62 -6.51 13.52 8.22
C LEU A 62 -5.91 14.92 8.34
N HIS A 63 -4.86 15.07 9.16
CA HIS A 63 -4.16 16.34 9.36
C HIS A 63 -2.71 16.08 9.77
N CYS A 64 -1.79 16.98 9.36
CA CYS A 64 -0.40 16.92 9.79
C CYS A 64 0.23 18.31 9.80
N THR A 65 0.90 18.67 10.89
CA THR A 65 1.57 19.97 11.04
C THR A 65 2.98 20.02 10.46
N SER A 66 3.58 18.86 10.11
CA SER A 66 4.92 18.76 9.53
C SER A 66 5.00 17.62 8.52
N THR A 67 5.80 17.81 7.48
CA THR A 67 6.11 16.78 6.47
C THR A 67 7.16 15.77 6.91
N ASP A 68 7.81 16.01 8.05
CA ASP A 68 8.90 15.19 8.58
C ASP A 68 8.43 13.95 9.37
N PHE A 69 7.17 13.54 9.22
CA PHE A 69 6.71 12.26 9.73
C PHE A 69 7.32 11.14 8.88
N GLY A 70 8.48 10.68 9.32
CA GLY A 70 9.19 9.58 8.69
C GLY A 70 8.38 8.28 8.74
N ILE A 71 8.74 7.40 7.83
CA ILE A 71 8.23 6.02 7.68
C ILE A 71 8.39 5.22 8.97
N GLU A 72 9.36 5.57 9.82
CA GLU A 72 9.62 4.94 11.12
C GLU A 72 8.39 4.91 12.06
N PHE A 73 7.46 5.89 11.91
CA PHE A 73 6.25 5.93 12.74
C PHE A 73 5.06 5.21 12.13
N ARG A 74 5.08 4.87 10.84
CA ARG A 74 3.91 4.25 10.17
C ARG A 74 3.63 2.84 10.70
N GLN A 75 4.66 2.03 10.91
CA GLN A 75 4.48 0.70 11.49
C GLN A 75 3.98 0.80 12.94
N ALA A 76 4.61 1.68 13.73
CA ALA A 76 4.19 1.92 15.10
C ALA A 76 2.76 2.48 15.19
N LEU A 77 2.32 3.26 14.21
CA LEU A 77 0.93 3.72 14.09
C LEU A 77 -0.03 2.55 13.82
N ASN A 78 0.29 1.67 12.88
CA ASN A 78 -0.53 0.49 12.60
C ASN A 78 -0.61 -0.43 13.82
N ASP A 79 0.51 -0.69 14.48
CA ASP A 79 0.56 -1.47 15.72
C ASP A 79 -0.26 -0.80 16.84
N ALA A 80 -0.30 0.53 16.90
CA ALA A 80 -1.09 1.27 17.86
C ALA A 80 -2.58 1.17 17.54
N LEU A 81 -2.98 1.32 16.28
CA LEU A 81 -4.35 1.14 15.83
C LEU A 81 -4.86 -0.26 16.16
N ASP A 82 -4.08 -1.30 15.85
CA ASP A 82 -4.43 -2.68 16.19
C ASP A 82 -4.56 -2.87 17.71
N ALA A 83 -3.65 -2.31 18.50
CA ALA A 83 -3.71 -2.39 19.96
C ALA A 83 -4.94 -1.68 20.53
N PHE A 84 -5.36 -0.54 19.94
CA PHE A 84 -6.56 0.19 20.37
C PHE A 84 -7.84 -0.55 19.95
N VAL A 85 -7.87 -1.16 18.77
CA VAL A 85 -9.00 -1.96 18.29
C VAL A 85 -9.15 -3.23 19.11
N LEU A 86 -8.05 -3.94 19.41
CA LEU A 86 -8.05 -5.20 20.16
C LEU A 86 -8.16 -5.00 21.68
N GLY A 87 -8.13 -3.74 22.16
CA GLY A 87 -8.20 -3.43 23.58
C GLY A 87 -6.92 -3.75 24.38
N ALA A 88 -5.82 -4.08 23.69
CA ALA A 88 -4.51 -4.31 24.31
C ALA A 88 -3.88 -3.01 24.83
N ALA A 89 -4.27 -1.86 24.26
CA ALA A 89 -4.04 -0.52 24.81
C ALA A 89 -5.36 0.26 24.73
N ARG A 90 -5.77 0.93 25.81
CA ARG A 90 -7.06 1.61 25.81
C ARG A 90 -6.98 3.03 25.26
N GLU A 91 -6.00 3.83 25.69
CA GLU A 91 -6.03 5.28 25.46
C GLU A 91 -4.74 5.83 24.86
N SER A 92 -3.60 5.17 25.07
CA SER A 92 -2.30 5.68 24.60
C SER A 92 -1.27 4.59 24.34
N ARG A 93 -0.33 4.90 23.45
CA ARG A 93 0.84 4.07 23.19
C ARG A 93 2.05 4.95 22.92
N PHE A 94 3.24 4.46 23.28
CA PHE A 94 4.50 5.19 23.16
C PHE A 94 5.51 4.40 22.36
N LEU A 95 6.29 5.14 21.54
CA LEU A 95 7.45 4.61 20.85
C LEU A 95 8.62 5.57 21.09
N ARG A 96 9.74 5.03 21.54
CA ARG A 96 11.00 5.77 21.57
C ARG A 96 11.65 5.66 20.20
N GLY A 97 11.88 6.81 19.57
CA GLY A 97 12.63 6.91 18.33
C GLY A 97 14.14 7.04 18.57
N GLU A 98 14.90 7.16 17.50
CA GLU A 98 16.34 7.44 17.58
C GLU A 98 16.60 8.85 18.14
N GLY A 99 17.49 8.94 19.12
CA GLY A 99 17.80 10.19 19.84
C GLY A 99 16.81 10.49 20.96
N SER A 100 16.56 11.79 21.24
CA SER A 100 15.63 12.24 22.29
C SER A 100 14.18 12.36 21.83
N ARG A 101 13.78 11.70 20.74
CA ARG A 101 12.44 11.79 20.18
C ARG A 101 11.53 10.71 20.75
N THR A 102 10.35 11.09 21.17
CA THR A 102 9.30 10.16 21.59
C THR A 102 8.03 10.40 20.77
N ALA A 103 7.49 9.35 20.18
CA ALA A 103 6.17 9.37 19.57
C ALA A 103 5.13 8.96 20.62
N VAL A 104 4.13 9.79 20.77
CA VAL A 104 2.98 9.57 21.66
C VAL A 104 1.76 9.38 20.79
N MET A 105 1.11 8.25 20.87
CA MET A 105 -0.08 7.90 20.10
C MET A 105 -1.26 7.86 21.05
N LEU A 106 -2.26 8.69 20.79
CA LEU A 106 -3.45 8.84 21.63
C LEU A 106 -4.68 8.39 20.83
N ALA A 107 -5.50 7.51 21.42
CA ALA A 107 -6.71 7.04 20.78
C ALA A 107 -7.74 8.19 20.66
N LEU A 108 -8.30 8.34 19.46
CA LEU A 108 -9.43 9.24 19.20
C LEU A 108 -10.72 8.46 19.35
N ARG A 109 -11.42 8.64 20.49
CA ARG A 109 -12.71 8.01 20.76
C ARG A 109 -13.79 9.03 20.85
N ASP A 110 -14.90 8.78 20.16
CA ASP A 110 -16.10 9.61 20.23
C ASP A 110 -16.85 9.44 21.56
N LEU A 111 -17.94 10.18 21.71
CA LEU A 111 -18.80 10.13 22.91
C LEU A 111 -19.38 8.73 23.20
N ASN A 112 -19.42 7.85 22.22
CA ASN A 112 -19.87 6.46 22.37
C ASN A 112 -18.71 5.49 22.64
N SER A 113 -17.50 6.01 22.89
CA SER A 113 -16.26 5.26 23.06
C SER A 113 -15.80 4.47 21.83
N ALA A 114 -16.38 4.76 20.64
CA ALA A 114 -15.94 4.14 19.39
C ALA A 114 -14.63 4.79 18.92
N LEU A 115 -13.68 3.96 18.48
CA LEU A 115 -12.41 4.42 17.95
C LEU A 115 -12.62 5.05 16.56
N GLN A 116 -12.30 6.33 16.45
CA GLN A 116 -12.39 7.09 15.20
C GLN A 116 -11.02 7.31 14.55
N GLY A 117 -9.92 7.10 15.29
CA GLY A 117 -8.57 7.27 14.78
C GLY A 117 -7.51 7.38 15.85
N VAL A 118 -6.37 7.95 15.49
CA VAL A 118 -5.23 8.18 16.37
C VAL A 118 -4.69 9.60 16.19
N CYS A 119 -4.43 10.27 17.31
CA CYS A 119 -3.62 11.49 17.35
C CYS A 119 -2.17 11.10 17.66
N LEU A 120 -1.25 11.43 16.77
CA LEU A 120 0.18 11.22 16.92
C LEU A 120 0.86 12.54 17.28
N LEU A 121 1.61 12.54 18.38
CA LEU A 121 2.43 13.66 18.83
C LEU A 121 3.90 13.22 18.77
N VAL A 122 4.76 14.01 18.13
CA VAL A 122 6.21 13.82 18.23
C VAL A 122 6.78 14.87 19.16
N VAL A 123 7.33 14.42 20.28
CA VAL A 123 7.89 15.28 21.33
C VAL A 123 9.41 15.15 21.40
N GLU A 124 10.09 16.24 21.77
CA GLU A 124 11.55 16.27 21.92
C GLU A 124 12.03 15.74 23.27
N ASP A 125 11.16 15.74 24.28
CA ASP A 125 11.50 15.29 25.61
C ASP A 125 11.19 13.79 25.80
N THR A 126 12.18 13.03 26.22
CA THR A 126 11.99 11.65 26.64
C THR A 126 11.48 11.65 28.08
N PRO A 127 10.25 11.14 28.35
CA PRO A 127 9.79 11.00 29.74
C PRO A 127 10.75 10.11 30.54
N PRO A 128 10.93 10.35 31.83
CA PRO A 128 11.66 9.44 32.71
C PRO A 128 11.13 8.00 32.63
N GLU A 129 11.99 7.01 32.83
CA GLU A 129 11.59 5.59 32.67
C GLU A 129 10.50 5.15 33.66
N ASP A 130 10.39 5.83 34.77
CA ASP A 130 9.45 5.51 35.85
C ASP A 130 8.12 6.30 35.77
N GLU A 131 7.96 7.21 34.82
CA GLU A 131 6.75 8.00 34.66
C GLU A 131 5.80 7.33 33.66
N ASP A 132 4.51 7.16 34.08
CA ASP A 132 3.47 6.74 33.11
C ASP A 132 3.22 7.89 32.12
N PRO A 133 3.65 7.74 30.86
CA PRO A 133 3.49 8.83 29.89
C PRO A 133 2.02 9.16 29.60
N ALA A 134 1.08 8.21 29.81
CA ALA A 134 -0.34 8.48 29.68
C ALA A 134 -0.79 9.55 30.68
N ALA A 135 -0.32 9.47 31.94
CA ALA A 135 -0.65 10.47 32.95
C ALA A 135 -0.15 11.88 32.60
N ARG A 136 0.94 11.97 31.85
CA ARG A 136 1.51 13.25 31.42
C ARG A 136 0.77 13.89 30.24
N PHE A 137 0.35 13.10 29.25
CA PHE A 137 -0.22 13.60 28.00
C PHE A 137 -1.74 13.51 27.94
N LEU A 138 -2.38 12.60 28.68
CA LEU A 138 -3.84 12.44 28.71
C LEU A 138 -4.49 13.16 29.88
N THR A 139 -4.25 14.46 29.99
CA THR A 139 -4.98 15.29 30.96
C THR A 139 -6.49 15.36 30.59
N PRO A 140 -7.40 15.65 31.54
CA PRO A 140 -8.83 15.78 31.24
C PRO A 140 -9.10 16.80 30.12
N ALA A 141 -8.32 17.87 30.01
CA ALA A 141 -8.44 18.86 28.93
C ALA A 141 -8.07 18.26 27.57
N VAL A 142 -6.99 17.50 27.49
CA VAL A 142 -6.57 16.81 26.28
C VAL A 142 -7.61 15.75 25.87
N GLN A 143 -8.10 14.96 26.81
CA GLN A 143 -9.16 13.98 26.52
C GLN A 143 -10.41 14.63 25.95
N THR A 144 -10.85 15.78 26.49
CA THR A 144 -11.98 16.52 25.97
C THR A 144 -11.74 16.93 24.53
N ILE A 145 -10.59 17.55 24.22
CA ILE A 145 -10.25 17.97 22.85
C ILE A 145 -10.22 16.77 21.89
N LEU A 146 -9.60 15.66 22.30
CA LEU A 146 -9.52 14.46 21.45
C LEU A 146 -10.91 13.85 21.21
N THR A 147 -11.79 13.87 22.21
CA THR A 147 -13.20 13.41 22.08
C THR A 147 -14.00 14.30 21.15
N ASP A 148 -13.81 15.61 21.23
CA ASP A 148 -14.50 16.58 20.35
C ASP A 148 -14.03 16.36 18.89
N VAL A 149 -12.73 16.22 18.66
CA VAL A 149 -12.16 15.93 17.33
C VAL A 149 -12.67 14.59 16.79
N ALA A 150 -12.70 13.55 17.64
CA ALA A 150 -13.22 12.23 17.23
C ALA A 150 -14.72 12.32 16.88
N SER A 151 -15.48 13.10 17.62
CA SER A 151 -16.91 13.31 17.34
C SER A 151 -17.14 14.10 16.06
N GLU A 152 -16.30 15.09 15.76
CA GLU A 152 -16.33 15.84 14.49
C GLU A 152 -16.00 14.91 13.30
N ILE A 153 -14.99 14.06 13.43
CA ILE A 153 -14.65 13.03 12.42
C ILE A 153 -15.85 12.11 12.21
N ALA A 154 -16.46 11.59 13.27
CA ALA A 154 -17.61 10.70 13.20
C ALA A 154 -18.81 11.38 12.52
N GLN A 155 -19.11 12.63 12.87
CA GLN A 155 -20.22 13.42 12.27
C GLN A 155 -19.96 13.67 10.79
N THR A 156 -18.75 14.04 10.40
CA THR A 156 -18.36 14.27 9.01
C THR A 156 -18.51 13.00 8.19
N LEU A 157 -18.07 11.86 8.73
CA LEU A 157 -18.22 10.53 8.08
C LEU A 157 -19.72 10.12 7.97
N HIS A 158 -20.59 10.52 8.92
CA HIS A 158 -22.01 10.19 8.90
C HIS A 158 -22.84 11.15 8.06
N ALA A 159 -22.43 12.42 7.93
CA ALA A 159 -23.11 13.43 7.12
C ALA A 159 -22.88 13.26 5.61
N MET A 160 -21.93 12.43 5.20
CA MET A 160 -21.70 12.13 3.80
C MET A 160 -22.86 11.31 3.24
N PRO A 161 -23.57 11.78 2.19
CA PRO A 161 -24.59 10.98 1.55
C PRO A 161 -23.95 9.67 1.08
N ALA A 162 -24.58 8.56 1.45
CA ALA A 162 -24.15 7.21 1.11
C ALA A 162 -24.20 7.00 -0.42
N GLN A 163 -23.29 7.62 -1.16
CA GLN A 163 -22.96 7.18 -2.50
C GLN A 163 -21.85 6.14 -2.36
N LYS A 164 -22.27 4.90 -2.43
CA LYS A 164 -21.43 3.73 -2.47
C LYS A 164 -20.53 3.74 -3.70
N PRO A 165 -19.21 3.81 -3.56
CA PRO A 165 -18.40 2.80 -4.19
C PRO A 165 -18.49 1.60 -3.25
N GLN A 166 -19.01 0.51 -3.75
CA GLN A 166 -18.96 -0.76 -3.05
C GLN A 166 -17.49 -1.19 -2.95
N LYS A 167 -16.75 -0.70 -1.91
CA LYS A 167 -15.81 -1.62 -1.29
C LYS A 167 -16.70 -2.73 -0.73
N PRO A 168 -16.49 -3.99 -1.11
CA PRO A 168 -17.26 -5.06 -0.51
C PRO A 168 -17.13 -4.89 0.99
N LYS A 169 -18.27 -4.93 1.71
CA LYS A 169 -18.27 -5.06 3.17
C LYS A 169 -17.21 -6.11 3.49
N PRO A 170 -16.37 -5.93 4.55
CA PRO A 170 -15.51 -7.02 4.96
C PRO A 170 -16.42 -8.25 5.03
N ALA A 171 -16.24 -9.12 4.06
CA ALA A 171 -17.13 -10.25 3.91
C ALA A 171 -16.89 -11.06 5.17
N VAL A 172 -17.97 -11.41 5.87
CA VAL A 172 -17.87 -12.32 7.02
C VAL A 172 -16.94 -13.45 6.59
N PRO A 173 -15.82 -13.67 7.32
CA PRO A 173 -14.88 -14.70 6.96
C PRO A 173 -15.62 -16.01 6.71
N LEU A 174 -15.27 -16.69 5.64
CA LEU A 174 -15.85 -18.00 5.39
C LEU A 174 -15.47 -18.96 6.52
N PRO A 175 -16.31 -19.91 6.90
CA PRO A 175 -15.90 -20.98 7.82
C PRO A 175 -14.64 -21.67 7.30
N LEU A 176 -13.76 -22.09 8.20
CA LEU A 176 -12.49 -22.71 7.86
C LEU A 176 -12.66 -23.92 6.93
N GLU A 177 -13.68 -24.75 7.18
CA GLU A 177 -14.03 -25.90 6.34
C GLU A 177 -14.39 -25.48 4.91
N ALA A 178 -15.10 -24.36 4.74
CA ALA A 178 -15.45 -23.85 3.42
C ALA A 178 -14.19 -23.32 2.68
N VAL A 179 -13.24 -22.72 3.39
CA VAL A 179 -11.97 -22.31 2.79
C VAL A 179 -11.14 -23.53 2.38
N TYR A 180 -11.07 -24.57 3.21
CA TYR A 180 -10.39 -25.82 2.85
C TYR A 180 -11.07 -26.52 1.66
N ALA A 181 -12.40 -26.57 1.62
CA ALA A 181 -13.12 -27.12 0.47
C ALA A 181 -12.79 -26.34 -0.81
N GLN A 182 -12.80 -25.02 -0.73
CA GLN A 182 -12.42 -24.16 -1.86
C GLN A 182 -10.98 -24.37 -2.32
N ILE A 183 -10.04 -24.53 -1.38
CA ILE A 183 -8.63 -24.77 -1.71
C ILE A 183 -8.42 -26.19 -2.28
N ARG A 184 -9.14 -27.20 -1.83
CA ARG A 184 -8.89 -28.61 -2.20
C ARG A 184 -9.76 -29.11 -3.35
N GLU A 185 -11.03 -28.72 -3.40
CA GLU A 185 -12.06 -29.33 -4.23
C GLU A 185 -12.45 -28.49 -5.44
N GLN A 186 -12.27 -27.18 -5.38
CA GLN A 186 -12.61 -26.32 -6.50
C GLN A 186 -11.48 -26.24 -7.53
N GLU A 187 -11.84 -26.15 -8.78
CA GLU A 187 -10.91 -25.91 -9.88
C GLU A 187 -10.25 -24.54 -9.73
N VAL A 188 -8.92 -24.50 -9.85
CA VAL A 188 -8.16 -23.26 -9.89
C VAL A 188 -8.27 -22.69 -11.30
N VAL A 189 -9.07 -21.66 -11.46
CA VAL A 189 -9.20 -20.95 -12.73
C VAL A 189 -8.20 -19.82 -12.77
N LEU A 190 -7.33 -19.85 -13.77
CA LEU A 190 -6.33 -18.81 -14.01
C LEU A 190 -6.70 -17.98 -15.24
N ARG A 191 -6.61 -16.69 -15.10
CA ARG A 191 -6.67 -15.71 -16.18
C ARG A 191 -5.31 -15.05 -16.35
N VAL A 192 -5.05 -14.52 -17.52
CA VAL A 192 -3.86 -13.71 -17.76
C VAL A 192 -4.27 -12.34 -18.27
N GLN A 193 -3.60 -11.33 -17.76
CA GLN A 193 -3.73 -9.96 -18.21
C GLN A 193 -2.42 -9.48 -18.81
N GLN A 194 -2.44 -9.05 -20.05
CA GLN A 194 -1.26 -8.54 -20.70
C GLN A 194 -0.88 -7.16 -20.17
N LEU A 195 0.40 -6.96 -19.85
CA LEU A 195 0.98 -5.65 -19.66
C LEU A 195 1.27 -5.06 -21.04
N VAL A 196 0.49 -4.04 -21.43
CA VAL A 196 0.57 -3.43 -22.75
C VAL A 196 1.74 -2.46 -22.79
N ARG A 197 2.66 -2.65 -23.74
CA ARG A 197 3.83 -1.79 -23.91
C ARG A 197 3.39 -0.44 -24.48
N LEU A 198 3.80 0.66 -23.84
CA LEU A 198 3.47 2.03 -24.27
C LEU A 198 4.29 2.49 -25.47
N ARG A 199 5.52 2.02 -25.60
CA ARG A 199 6.40 2.38 -26.72
C ARG A 199 6.53 1.19 -27.67
N LYS A 200 6.48 1.46 -28.98
CA LYS A 200 6.78 0.45 -30.00
C LYS A 200 8.26 0.06 -29.85
N ALA A 201 8.50 -1.03 -29.17
CA ALA A 201 9.81 -1.66 -29.02
C ALA A 201 9.63 -3.18 -29.14
N GLU A 202 10.56 -3.85 -29.78
CA GLU A 202 10.64 -5.31 -29.73
C GLU A 202 10.93 -5.73 -28.29
N GLY A 203 10.35 -6.82 -27.84
CA GLY A 203 10.61 -7.36 -26.53
C GLY A 203 9.55 -8.33 -26.06
N MET A 204 9.92 -9.09 -25.05
CA MET A 204 9.11 -10.15 -24.45
C MET A 204 7.73 -9.66 -24.04
N ARG A 205 6.68 -10.38 -24.44
CA ARG A 205 5.31 -10.19 -23.98
C ARG A 205 5.25 -10.51 -22.47
N ARG A 206 4.53 -9.69 -21.71
CA ARG A 206 4.40 -9.87 -20.26
C ARG A 206 2.94 -10.04 -19.88
N PHE A 207 2.68 -10.98 -19.00
CA PHE A 207 1.34 -11.29 -18.52
C PHE A 207 1.37 -11.43 -17.00
N GLU A 208 0.40 -10.81 -16.34
CA GLU A 208 0.10 -11.10 -14.93
C GLU A 208 -0.90 -12.25 -14.87
N VAL A 209 -0.60 -13.24 -14.04
CA VAL A 209 -1.49 -14.39 -13.78
C VAL A 209 -2.43 -14.03 -12.64
N LEU A 210 -3.71 -14.09 -12.92
CA LEU A 210 -4.77 -13.70 -12.01
C LEU A 210 -5.61 -14.92 -11.65
N LEU A 211 -5.67 -15.23 -10.35
CA LEU A 211 -6.59 -16.22 -9.82
C LEU A 211 -8.04 -15.75 -10.02
N ARG A 212 -8.92 -16.68 -10.33
CA ARG A 212 -10.38 -16.52 -10.29
C ARG A 212 -10.99 -17.59 -9.40
N HIS A 213 -12.07 -17.23 -8.78
CA HIS A 213 -12.82 -18.10 -7.90
C HIS A 213 -14.16 -18.42 -8.55
N MET A 214 -14.50 -19.71 -8.60
CA MET A 214 -15.79 -20.15 -9.14
C MET A 214 -16.82 -20.23 -8.03
N VAL A 215 -17.95 -19.54 -8.19
CA VAL A 215 -19.10 -19.60 -7.28
C VAL A 215 -20.34 -19.85 -8.14
N ASP A 216 -21.02 -20.93 -7.90
CA ASP A 216 -22.24 -21.31 -8.63
C ASP A 216 -22.09 -21.31 -10.18
N GLY A 217 -20.90 -21.66 -10.65
CA GLY A 217 -20.54 -21.69 -12.07
C GLY A 217 -20.12 -20.35 -12.68
N GLU A 218 -20.08 -19.27 -11.89
CA GLU A 218 -19.63 -17.95 -12.31
C GLU A 218 -18.24 -17.60 -11.75
N GLU A 219 -17.43 -16.93 -12.56
CA GLU A 219 -16.12 -16.45 -12.13
C GLU A 219 -16.25 -15.18 -11.28
N GLN A 220 -15.65 -15.21 -10.11
CA GLN A 220 -15.59 -14.07 -9.19
C GLN A 220 -14.16 -13.67 -8.86
N SER A 221 -13.99 -12.43 -8.36
CA SER A 221 -12.73 -11.99 -7.78
C SER A 221 -12.31 -12.91 -6.62
N PRO A 222 -11.04 -13.33 -6.53
CA PRO A 222 -10.55 -14.17 -5.44
C PRO A 222 -10.40 -13.41 -4.11
N GLU A 223 -10.65 -12.12 -4.10
CA GLU A 223 -10.36 -11.22 -2.98
C GLU A 223 -10.94 -11.72 -1.66
N ARG A 224 -12.20 -12.16 -1.67
CA ARG A 224 -12.86 -12.71 -0.47
C ARG A 224 -12.20 -13.99 0.04
N VAL A 225 -11.84 -14.88 -0.88
CA VAL A 225 -11.15 -16.14 -0.55
C VAL A 225 -9.76 -15.84 -0.01
N MET A 226 -9.03 -14.94 -0.65
CA MET A 226 -7.68 -14.54 -0.23
C MET A 226 -7.69 -13.88 1.14
N GLN A 227 -8.63 -12.95 1.41
CA GLN A 227 -8.79 -12.32 2.73
C GLN A 227 -9.08 -13.36 3.81
N THR A 228 -10.00 -14.30 3.55
CA THR A 228 -10.33 -15.36 4.50
C THR A 228 -9.16 -16.32 4.70
N ALA A 229 -8.48 -16.68 3.62
CA ALA A 229 -7.29 -17.53 3.68
C ALA A 229 -6.16 -16.86 4.49
N ALA A 230 -5.98 -15.55 4.35
CA ALA A 230 -5.00 -14.79 5.13
C ALA A 230 -5.32 -14.83 6.64
N VAL A 231 -6.59 -14.62 7.02
CA VAL A 231 -7.04 -14.71 8.43
C VAL A 231 -6.75 -16.09 9.05
N HIS A 232 -6.86 -17.17 8.25
CA HIS A 232 -6.64 -18.53 8.71
C HIS A 232 -5.22 -19.07 8.44
N GLY A 233 -4.29 -18.23 7.97
CA GLY A 233 -2.92 -18.65 7.64
C GLY A 233 -2.82 -19.61 6.44
N LEU A 234 -3.79 -19.57 5.52
CA LEU A 234 -3.90 -20.49 4.38
C LEU A 234 -3.52 -19.84 3.03
N ALA A 235 -3.15 -18.57 3.02
CA ALA A 235 -2.88 -17.83 1.78
C ALA A 235 -1.75 -18.47 0.96
N SER A 236 -0.67 -18.91 1.61
CA SER A 236 0.45 -19.60 0.94
C SER A 236 0.04 -20.93 0.28
N MET A 237 -1.01 -21.59 0.76
CA MET A 237 -1.55 -22.80 0.12
C MET A 237 -2.22 -22.47 -1.22
N ILE A 238 -2.90 -21.34 -1.31
CA ILE A 238 -3.47 -20.85 -2.57
C ILE A 238 -2.35 -20.51 -3.54
N ASP A 239 -1.32 -19.80 -3.09
CA ASP A 239 -0.17 -19.45 -3.94
C ASP A 239 0.54 -20.70 -4.48
N ARG A 240 0.70 -21.75 -3.65
CA ARG A 240 1.23 -23.06 -4.10
C ARG A 240 0.41 -23.66 -5.22
N ARG A 241 -0.92 -23.59 -5.12
CA ARG A 241 -1.81 -24.10 -6.16
C ARG A 241 -1.74 -23.30 -7.44
N VAL A 242 -1.71 -21.96 -7.36
CA VAL A 242 -1.59 -21.08 -8.53
C VAL A 242 -0.29 -21.38 -9.29
N ILE A 243 0.84 -21.49 -8.59
CA ILE A 243 2.14 -21.82 -9.20
C ILE A 243 2.11 -23.21 -9.82
N GLY A 244 1.58 -24.20 -9.10
CA GLY A 244 1.48 -25.58 -9.59
C GLY A 244 0.61 -25.69 -10.85
N GLU A 245 -0.55 -25.03 -10.89
CA GLU A 245 -1.43 -25.05 -12.04
C GLU A 245 -0.83 -24.31 -13.25
N LEU A 246 -0.18 -23.18 -13.04
CA LEU A 246 0.52 -22.47 -14.12
C LEU A 246 1.62 -23.35 -14.72
N ILE A 247 2.45 -23.98 -13.90
CA ILE A 247 3.50 -24.90 -14.38
C ILE A 247 2.90 -26.07 -15.13
N SER A 248 1.84 -26.69 -14.60
CA SER A 248 1.16 -27.81 -15.24
C SER A 248 0.57 -27.41 -16.59
N TRP A 249 -0.03 -26.24 -16.69
CA TRP A 249 -0.54 -25.71 -17.94
C TRP A 249 0.55 -25.44 -18.96
N LEU A 250 1.68 -24.83 -18.56
CA LEU A 250 2.82 -24.58 -19.42
C LEU A 250 3.44 -25.89 -19.97
N HIS A 251 3.48 -26.95 -19.17
CA HIS A 251 3.95 -28.27 -19.62
C HIS A 251 3.02 -28.88 -20.65
N ARG A 252 1.70 -28.73 -20.47
CA ARG A 252 0.70 -29.22 -21.45
C ARG A 252 0.73 -28.41 -22.76
N ASN A 253 1.22 -27.15 -22.71
CA ASN A 253 1.15 -26.21 -23.81
C ASN A 253 2.53 -25.61 -24.19
N PRO A 254 3.49 -26.44 -24.62
CA PRO A 254 4.86 -26.00 -24.89
C PRO A 254 4.96 -25.05 -26.09
N SER A 255 3.95 -25.00 -26.97
CA SER A 255 3.90 -24.06 -28.10
C SER A 255 3.87 -22.59 -27.65
N VAL A 256 3.35 -22.29 -26.47
CA VAL A 256 3.23 -20.94 -25.93
C VAL A 256 4.59 -20.31 -25.63
N TRP A 257 5.59 -21.12 -25.26
CA TRP A 257 6.87 -20.59 -24.76
C TRP A 257 8.10 -21.07 -25.49
N LYS A 258 8.04 -22.14 -26.30
CA LYS A 258 9.24 -22.67 -26.96
C LYS A 258 9.80 -21.78 -28.04
N LYS A 259 8.96 -21.03 -28.77
CA LYS A 259 9.40 -20.25 -29.94
C LYS A 259 9.58 -18.77 -29.59
N ASP A 260 8.63 -18.19 -28.86
CA ASP A 260 8.63 -16.79 -28.41
C ASP A 260 8.13 -16.74 -26.95
N PRO A 261 9.03 -16.99 -25.99
CA PRO A 261 8.64 -17.14 -24.60
C PRO A 261 8.12 -15.80 -24.03
N PRO A 262 6.88 -15.76 -23.54
CA PRO A 262 6.41 -14.62 -22.76
C PRO A 262 6.99 -14.67 -21.35
N ALA A 263 6.79 -13.62 -20.56
CA ALA A 263 7.00 -13.66 -19.12
C ALA A 263 5.65 -13.66 -18.40
N PHE A 264 5.46 -14.60 -17.50
CA PHE A 264 4.32 -14.67 -16.60
C PHE A 264 4.73 -14.22 -15.20
N SER A 265 3.97 -13.35 -14.56
CA SER A 265 4.18 -13.03 -13.16
C SER A 265 3.02 -13.54 -12.31
N VAL A 266 3.34 -14.07 -11.13
CA VAL A 266 2.39 -14.60 -10.14
C VAL A 266 2.48 -13.78 -8.87
N ASN A 267 1.34 -13.28 -8.40
CA ASN A 267 1.25 -12.61 -7.12
C ASN A 267 1.54 -13.60 -5.98
N LEU A 268 2.39 -13.21 -5.04
CA LEU A 268 2.61 -13.94 -3.80
C LEU A 268 2.01 -13.17 -2.63
N SER A 269 1.25 -13.88 -1.80
CA SER A 269 0.76 -13.31 -0.54
C SER A 269 1.94 -13.02 0.40
N ASP A 270 1.77 -12.02 1.28
CA ASP A 270 2.79 -11.72 2.29
C ASP A 270 3.10 -12.93 3.15
N ALA A 271 2.07 -13.73 3.48
CA ALA A 271 2.22 -14.98 4.22
C ALA A 271 3.14 -15.99 3.52
N ALA A 272 3.09 -16.06 2.18
CA ALA A 272 3.95 -16.95 1.40
C ALA A 272 5.41 -16.48 1.43
N VAL A 273 5.64 -15.18 1.37
CA VAL A 273 7.01 -14.63 1.38
C VAL A 273 7.72 -14.87 2.71
N ILE A 274 6.99 -14.78 3.82
CA ILE A 274 7.54 -14.97 5.18
C ILE A 274 7.52 -16.44 5.65
N GLU A 275 6.88 -17.35 4.91
CA GLU A 275 6.84 -18.77 5.24
C GLU A 275 8.20 -19.44 4.92
N PRO A 276 8.93 -20.00 5.91
CA PRO A 276 10.32 -20.48 5.71
C PRO A 276 10.49 -21.51 4.60
N HIS A 277 9.46 -22.32 4.32
CA HIS A 277 9.53 -23.41 3.33
C HIS A 277 8.87 -23.06 2.01
N PHE A 278 8.22 -21.91 1.88
CA PHE A 278 7.52 -21.55 0.66
C PHE A 278 8.50 -21.24 -0.49
N ILE A 279 9.51 -20.45 -0.22
CA ILE A 279 10.53 -20.08 -1.24
C ILE A 279 11.26 -21.32 -1.74
N SER A 280 11.65 -22.23 -0.83
CA SER A 280 12.27 -23.51 -1.21
C SER A 280 11.32 -24.41 -2.03
N PHE A 281 10.03 -24.36 -1.73
CA PHE A 281 9.01 -25.03 -2.54
C PHE A 281 8.96 -24.46 -3.96
N VAL A 282 8.87 -23.13 -4.11
CA VAL A 282 8.85 -22.45 -5.43
C VAL A 282 10.11 -22.79 -6.21
N GLU A 283 11.28 -22.68 -5.59
CA GLU A 283 12.56 -23.05 -6.16
C GLU A 283 12.55 -24.49 -6.69
N SER A 284 12.11 -25.44 -5.86
CA SER A 284 12.03 -26.86 -6.23
C SER A 284 11.06 -27.10 -7.39
N CYS A 285 9.90 -26.44 -7.39
CA CYS A 285 8.94 -26.54 -8.48
C CYS A 285 9.51 -26.05 -9.80
N LEU A 286 10.11 -24.86 -9.81
CA LEU A 286 10.71 -24.28 -11.02
C LEU A 286 11.88 -25.10 -11.53
N GLN A 287 12.72 -25.62 -10.64
CA GLN A 287 13.84 -26.51 -11.02
C GLN A 287 13.34 -27.80 -11.66
N LYS A 288 12.34 -28.46 -11.06
CA LYS A 288 11.77 -29.71 -11.60
C LYS A 288 11.00 -29.49 -12.89
N ALA A 289 10.42 -28.29 -13.05
CA ALA A 289 9.66 -27.95 -14.24
C ALA A 289 10.53 -27.87 -15.50
N GLY A 290 11.84 -27.58 -15.39
CA GLY A 290 12.72 -27.46 -16.55
C GLY A 290 12.32 -26.33 -17.52
N LEU A 291 11.58 -25.33 -17.03
CA LEU A 291 11.15 -24.18 -17.80
C LEU A 291 12.30 -23.18 -17.93
N PRO A 292 12.35 -22.39 -19.01
CA PRO A 292 13.39 -21.38 -19.20
C PRO A 292 13.42 -20.36 -18.06
N PRO A 293 14.59 -19.89 -17.64
CA PRO A 293 14.70 -18.75 -16.72
C PRO A 293 13.94 -17.54 -17.24
N GLY A 294 13.25 -16.81 -16.37
CA GLY A 294 12.49 -15.64 -16.72
C GLY A 294 11.10 -15.89 -17.31
N LEU A 295 10.74 -17.16 -17.63
CA LEU A 295 9.39 -17.48 -18.09
C LEU A 295 8.32 -17.25 -16.99
N ILE A 296 8.65 -17.64 -15.76
CA ILE A 296 7.83 -17.37 -14.58
C ILE A 296 8.58 -16.41 -13.66
N GLY A 297 7.95 -15.32 -13.30
CA GLY A 297 8.37 -14.38 -12.29
C GLY A 297 7.34 -14.32 -11.16
N VAL A 298 7.65 -13.58 -10.12
CA VAL A 298 6.79 -13.39 -8.96
C VAL A 298 6.60 -11.91 -8.65
N GLU A 299 5.51 -11.59 -7.97
CA GLU A 299 5.21 -10.23 -7.54
C GLU A 299 5.13 -10.17 -6.02
N PHE A 300 5.87 -9.24 -5.42
CA PHE A 300 5.84 -8.93 -4.00
C PHE A 300 5.13 -7.60 -3.78
N SER A 301 4.27 -7.51 -2.78
CA SER A 301 3.72 -6.22 -2.38
C SER A 301 4.83 -5.32 -1.79
N GLU A 302 4.79 -4.01 -2.05
CA GLU A 302 5.66 -3.06 -1.33
C GLU A 302 5.54 -3.26 0.18
N ARG A 303 4.33 -3.53 0.67
CA ARG A 303 4.06 -3.74 2.09
C ARG A 303 4.95 -4.83 2.71
N VAL A 304 5.01 -6.03 2.11
CA VAL A 304 5.84 -7.12 2.67
C VAL A 304 7.32 -6.74 2.63
N CYS A 305 7.74 -6.02 1.61
CA CYS A 305 9.12 -5.55 1.49
C CYS A 305 9.52 -4.60 2.62
N LEU A 306 8.58 -3.77 3.08
CA LEU A 306 8.80 -2.81 4.17
C LEU A 306 8.65 -3.44 5.55
N THR A 307 7.67 -4.34 5.71
CA THR A 307 7.35 -4.91 7.02
C THR A 307 8.21 -6.13 7.39
N HIS A 308 8.71 -6.86 6.39
CA HIS A 308 9.49 -8.10 6.56
C HIS A 308 10.77 -8.11 5.72
N PRO A 309 11.63 -7.07 5.81
CA PRO A 309 12.82 -6.97 4.96
C PRO A 309 13.81 -8.12 5.18
N ASN A 310 13.84 -8.69 6.39
CA ASN A 310 14.71 -9.80 6.75
C ASN A 310 14.29 -11.14 6.11
N ASP A 311 13.02 -11.31 5.78
CA ASP A 311 12.50 -12.49 5.09
C ASP A 311 12.53 -12.30 3.57
N VAL A 312 12.24 -11.08 3.12
CA VAL A 312 12.22 -10.71 1.70
C VAL A 312 13.61 -10.82 1.07
N LYS A 313 14.65 -10.34 1.74
CA LYS A 313 16.00 -10.35 1.16
C LYS A 313 16.50 -11.74 0.83
N PRO A 314 16.45 -12.76 1.72
CA PRO A 314 16.83 -14.14 1.37
C PRO A 314 15.97 -14.72 0.23
N ALA A 315 14.67 -14.40 0.17
CA ALA A 315 13.80 -14.83 -0.92
C ALA A 315 14.28 -14.27 -2.27
N LEU A 316 14.62 -12.97 -2.31
CA LEU A 316 15.17 -12.33 -3.50
C LEU A 316 16.51 -12.94 -3.92
N ASP A 317 17.39 -13.30 -2.97
CA ASP A 317 18.66 -13.94 -3.25
C ASP A 317 18.45 -15.31 -3.96
N VAL A 318 17.48 -16.10 -3.49
CA VAL A 318 17.10 -17.38 -4.14
C VAL A 318 16.58 -17.13 -5.56
N PHE A 319 15.67 -16.17 -5.73
CA PHE A 319 15.11 -15.84 -7.04
C PHE A 319 16.14 -15.29 -8.02
N ALA A 320 17.07 -14.44 -7.55
CA ALA A 320 18.19 -13.97 -8.37
C ALA A 320 19.03 -15.13 -8.87
N HIS A 321 19.39 -16.08 -7.98
CA HIS A 321 20.20 -17.25 -8.32
C HIS A 321 19.52 -18.16 -9.36
N ARG A 322 18.19 -18.23 -9.33
CA ARG A 322 17.40 -19.05 -10.27
C ARG A 322 16.95 -18.30 -11.53
N GLY A 323 17.29 -17.03 -11.67
CA GLY A 323 16.85 -16.21 -12.80
C GLY A 323 15.35 -15.97 -12.83
N VAL A 324 14.70 -15.96 -11.65
CA VAL A 324 13.28 -15.63 -11.48
C VAL A 324 13.15 -14.12 -11.30
N PRO A 325 12.54 -13.38 -12.25
CA PRO A 325 12.36 -11.95 -12.11
C PRO A 325 11.30 -11.65 -11.05
N VAL A 326 11.56 -10.63 -10.25
CA VAL A 326 10.64 -10.15 -9.24
C VAL A 326 10.10 -8.78 -9.65
N ALA A 327 8.79 -8.61 -9.53
CA ALA A 327 8.11 -7.32 -9.58
C ALA A 327 7.77 -6.87 -8.16
N ILE A 328 7.93 -5.57 -7.89
CA ILE A 328 7.40 -4.98 -6.65
C ILE A 328 6.08 -4.32 -7.02
N ASP A 329 5.00 -4.80 -6.39
CA ASP A 329 3.64 -4.33 -6.67
C ASP A 329 3.14 -3.31 -5.65
N ASP A 330 2.15 -2.51 -6.08
CA ASP A 330 1.54 -1.39 -5.34
C ASP A 330 2.57 -0.39 -4.79
N PHE A 331 3.63 -0.14 -5.57
CA PHE A 331 4.74 0.71 -5.13
C PHE A 331 4.33 2.18 -5.07
N ASN A 332 4.40 2.73 -3.88
CA ASN A 332 3.89 4.07 -3.57
C ASN A 332 4.91 4.96 -2.84
N VAL A 333 5.89 4.37 -2.16
CA VAL A 333 6.76 5.09 -1.23
C VAL A 333 8.06 5.54 -1.89
N VAL A 334 8.34 6.83 -1.79
CA VAL A 334 9.66 7.41 -2.11
C VAL A 334 10.45 7.45 -0.80
N GLY A 335 11.50 6.64 -0.68
CA GLY A 335 12.37 6.66 0.51
C GLY A 335 12.75 5.27 1.03
N ALA A 336 12.14 4.80 2.11
CA ALA A 336 12.56 3.57 2.81
C ALA A 336 12.45 2.26 1.99
N GLY A 337 11.53 2.21 1.00
CA GLY A 337 11.43 1.06 0.09
C GLY A 337 12.50 1.00 -1.00
N MET A 338 13.27 2.07 -1.19
CA MET A 338 14.24 2.19 -2.28
C MET A 338 15.37 1.16 -2.26
N PRO A 339 15.97 0.77 -1.12
CA PRO A 339 17.06 -0.20 -1.11
C PRO A 339 16.73 -1.54 -1.74
N ILE A 340 15.46 -1.98 -1.69
CA ILE A 340 15.04 -3.25 -2.28
C ILE A 340 15.08 -3.22 -3.81
N LEU A 341 14.89 -2.05 -4.40
CA LEU A 341 14.88 -1.88 -5.85
C LEU A 341 16.26 -2.12 -6.49
N ASP A 342 17.33 -2.00 -5.71
CA ASP A 342 18.70 -2.27 -6.18
C ASP A 342 19.02 -3.77 -6.23
N HIS A 343 18.11 -4.62 -5.77
CA HIS A 343 18.37 -6.06 -5.75
C HIS A 343 18.29 -6.67 -7.16
N PRO A 344 19.26 -7.51 -7.59
CA PRO A 344 19.34 -8.03 -8.96
C PRO A 344 18.15 -8.90 -9.40
N ALA A 345 17.36 -9.45 -8.46
CA ALA A 345 16.12 -10.15 -8.81
C ALA A 345 15.00 -9.17 -9.25
N VAL A 346 15.00 -7.95 -8.73
CA VAL A 346 13.96 -6.96 -9.03
C VAL A 346 14.15 -6.43 -10.44
N ARG A 347 13.12 -6.54 -11.27
CA ARG A 347 13.15 -6.14 -12.68
C ARG A 347 12.01 -5.22 -13.06
N LEU A 348 10.96 -5.20 -12.28
CA LEU A 348 9.73 -4.49 -12.59
C LEU A 348 9.20 -3.77 -11.36
N LEU A 349 8.75 -2.54 -11.56
CA LEU A 349 8.10 -1.70 -10.56
C LEU A 349 6.68 -1.41 -11.03
N LYS A 350 5.68 -1.91 -10.31
CA LYS A 350 4.27 -1.63 -10.59
C LYS A 350 3.83 -0.47 -9.69
N ILE A 351 3.58 0.67 -10.31
CA ILE A 351 3.18 1.89 -9.61
C ILE A 351 1.76 1.69 -9.07
N ASP A 352 1.56 2.07 -7.82
CA ASP A 352 0.26 1.99 -7.16
C ASP A 352 -0.84 2.62 -7.99
N ALA A 353 -1.98 1.94 -8.07
CA ALA A 353 -3.10 2.35 -8.92
C ALA A 353 -3.69 3.70 -8.53
N GLU A 354 -3.67 4.06 -7.24
CA GLU A 354 -4.16 5.34 -6.75
C GLU A 354 -3.26 6.49 -7.20
N LEU A 355 -1.94 6.29 -7.18
CA LEU A 355 -0.99 7.26 -7.72
C LEU A 355 -1.21 7.48 -9.21
N THR A 356 -1.32 6.40 -9.99
CA THR A 356 -1.53 6.52 -11.44
C THR A 356 -2.87 7.18 -11.76
N THR A 357 -3.96 6.77 -11.12
CA THR A 357 -5.31 7.31 -11.39
C THR A 357 -5.39 8.82 -11.10
N ASN A 358 -4.75 9.29 -10.03
CA ASN A 358 -4.85 10.68 -9.56
C ASN A 358 -3.74 11.60 -10.09
N ALA A 359 -2.77 11.07 -10.85
CA ALA A 359 -1.59 11.83 -11.28
C ALA A 359 -1.90 13.10 -12.10
N LEU A 360 -2.91 13.05 -12.98
CA LEU A 360 -3.28 14.21 -13.80
C LEU A 360 -4.12 15.26 -13.04
N GLN A 361 -4.69 14.89 -11.92
CA GLN A 361 -5.59 15.75 -11.13
C GLN A 361 -4.84 16.46 -9.98
N HIS A 362 -3.77 15.85 -9.45
CA HIS A 362 -3.06 16.34 -8.28
C HIS A 362 -1.56 16.50 -8.55
N ARG A 363 -1.07 17.74 -8.48
CA ARG A 363 0.33 18.08 -8.77
C ARG A 363 1.34 17.29 -7.92
N LEU A 364 1.03 17.06 -6.63
CA LEU A 364 1.91 16.28 -5.75
C LEU A 364 1.95 14.81 -6.18
N THR A 365 0.80 14.21 -6.48
CA THR A 365 0.73 12.83 -6.99
C THR A 365 1.46 12.71 -8.33
N GLN A 366 1.29 13.70 -9.21
CA GLN A 366 2.03 13.78 -10.47
C GLN A 366 3.55 13.80 -10.22
N ALA A 367 4.02 14.64 -9.30
CA ALA A 367 5.43 14.72 -8.94
C ALA A 367 5.97 13.40 -8.37
N ARG A 368 5.17 12.69 -7.56
CA ARG A 368 5.53 11.36 -7.03
C ARG A 368 5.69 10.33 -8.15
N VAL A 369 4.73 10.24 -9.07
CA VAL A 369 4.84 9.34 -10.23
C VAL A 369 6.06 9.67 -11.08
N VAL A 370 6.32 10.96 -11.34
CA VAL A 370 7.54 11.41 -12.04
C VAL A 370 8.80 10.93 -11.31
N GLY A 371 8.87 11.13 -9.99
CA GLY A 371 10.00 10.69 -9.16
C GLY A 371 10.21 9.18 -9.23
N LEU A 372 9.14 8.39 -9.09
CA LEU A 372 9.20 6.93 -9.16
C LEU A 372 9.71 6.43 -10.53
N VAL A 373 9.18 6.98 -11.62
CA VAL A 373 9.60 6.60 -12.97
C VAL A 373 11.05 6.96 -13.23
N GLN A 374 11.52 8.14 -12.78
CA GLN A 374 12.92 8.51 -12.95
C GLN A 374 13.85 7.64 -12.08
N THR A 375 13.45 7.31 -10.86
CA THR A 375 14.21 6.38 -10.01
C THR A 375 14.30 5.00 -10.66
N ALA A 376 13.19 4.43 -11.10
CA ALA A 376 13.17 3.15 -11.78
C ALA A 376 14.12 3.14 -13.00
N LYS A 377 14.12 4.22 -13.77
CA LYS A 377 15.02 4.40 -14.91
C LYS A 377 16.49 4.37 -14.54
N VAL A 378 16.88 5.11 -13.49
CA VAL A 378 18.26 5.14 -12.99
C VAL A 378 18.71 3.76 -12.53
N MET A 379 17.80 3.00 -11.90
CA MET A 379 18.05 1.65 -11.40
C MET A 379 17.92 0.55 -12.47
N GLY A 380 17.58 0.91 -13.71
CA GLY A 380 17.43 -0.06 -14.82
C GLY A 380 16.18 -0.95 -14.69
N LEU A 381 15.17 -0.50 -13.93
CA LEU A 381 13.90 -1.20 -13.74
C LEU A 381 12.90 -0.78 -14.80
N GLN A 382 12.04 -1.72 -15.22
CA GLN A 382 10.87 -1.42 -16.03
C GLN A 382 9.70 -1.00 -15.13
N THR A 383 8.84 -0.13 -15.64
CA THR A 383 7.71 0.43 -14.90
C THR A 383 6.37 0.01 -15.51
N VAL A 384 5.39 -0.25 -14.63
CA VAL A 384 4.00 -0.52 -15.01
C VAL A 384 3.08 0.48 -14.33
N ALA A 385 2.26 1.18 -15.08
CA ALA A 385 1.18 2.01 -14.55
C ALA A 385 -0.14 1.23 -14.58
N LYS A 386 -0.82 1.15 -13.42
CA LYS A 386 -2.07 0.41 -13.25
C LYS A 386 -3.29 1.33 -13.45
N ARG A 387 -4.43 0.77 -13.88
CA ARG A 387 -5.74 1.44 -14.03
C ARG A 387 -5.72 2.70 -14.89
N VAL A 388 -5.03 2.65 -16.01
CA VAL A 388 -5.00 3.76 -16.98
C VAL A 388 -6.30 3.79 -17.77
N GLN A 389 -7.09 4.88 -17.66
CA GLN A 389 -8.46 4.97 -18.17
C GLN A 389 -8.65 5.85 -19.41
N SER A 390 -7.68 6.72 -19.74
CA SER A 390 -7.83 7.65 -20.87
C SER A 390 -6.61 7.71 -21.77
N GLY A 391 -6.82 8.13 -23.02
CA GLY A 391 -5.76 8.35 -23.99
C GLY A 391 -4.76 9.43 -23.54
N ASP A 392 -5.24 10.52 -22.95
CA ASP A 392 -4.39 11.60 -22.44
C ASP A 392 -3.49 11.10 -21.31
N HIS A 393 -4.02 10.26 -20.42
CA HIS A 393 -3.27 9.64 -19.35
C HIS A 393 -2.18 8.72 -19.91
N SER A 394 -2.54 7.87 -20.89
CA SER A 394 -1.59 7.00 -21.58
C SER A 394 -0.50 7.80 -22.31
N ASN A 395 -0.85 8.91 -22.96
CA ASN A 395 0.09 9.80 -23.64
C ASN A 395 1.07 10.45 -22.66
N TRP A 396 0.58 10.94 -21.53
CA TRP A 396 1.42 11.50 -20.47
C TRP A 396 2.39 10.48 -19.89
N LEU A 397 1.92 9.26 -19.56
CA LEU A 397 2.78 8.17 -19.06
C LEU A 397 3.82 7.75 -20.11
N THR A 398 3.46 7.74 -21.39
CA THR A 398 4.38 7.46 -22.50
C THR A 398 5.48 8.54 -22.58
N ALA A 399 5.10 9.82 -22.47
CA ALA A 399 6.05 10.94 -22.49
C ALA A 399 6.98 10.90 -21.27
N LEU A 400 6.47 10.51 -20.10
CA LEU A 400 7.25 10.35 -18.89
C LEU A 400 8.26 9.20 -18.99
N GLY A 401 7.96 8.20 -19.81
CA GLY A 401 8.82 7.05 -20.07
C GLY A 401 8.45 5.81 -19.30
N VAL A 402 7.19 5.68 -18.89
CA VAL A 402 6.63 4.42 -18.39
C VAL A 402 6.68 3.37 -19.49
N ASP A 403 7.03 2.12 -19.12
CA ASP A 403 7.23 1.05 -20.09
C ASP A 403 5.93 0.35 -20.45
N PHE A 404 5.09 0.06 -19.45
CA PHE A 404 3.86 -0.71 -19.62
C PHE A 404 2.69 -0.04 -18.92
N VAL A 405 1.49 -0.35 -19.44
CA VAL A 405 0.23 -0.07 -18.76
C VAL A 405 -0.55 -1.37 -18.55
N GLN A 406 -1.29 -1.37 -17.46
CA GLN A 406 -2.24 -2.42 -17.13
C GLN A 406 -3.62 -1.79 -16.91
N SER A 407 -4.57 -2.13 -17.79
CA SER A 407 -5.92 -1.57 -17.78
C SER A 407 -6.92 -2.60 -18.27
N PHE A 408 -8.09 -2.62 -17.68
CA PHE A 408 -9.20 -3.46 -18.15
C PHE A 408 -9.71 -3.05 -19.53
N ASP A 409 -9.63 -1.74 -19.83
CA ASP A 409 -10.15 -1.20 -21.11
C ASP A 409 -9.26 -1.58 -22.29
N THR A 410 -7.94 -1.65 -22.07
CA THR A 410 -6.98 -1.95 -23.15
C THR A 410 -6.62 -3.41 -23.26
N SER A 411 -6.61 -4.12 -22.14
CA SER A 411 -6.27 -5.55 -22.05
C SER A 411 -7.03 -6.19 -20.87
N PRO A 412 -8.28 -6.61 -21.08
CA PRO A 412 -9.00 -7.35 -20.06
C PRO A 412 -8.35 -8.70 -19.80
N PRO A 413 -8.48 -9.26 -18.58
CA PRO A 413 -8.02 -10.62 -18.28
C PRO A 413 -8.72 -11.66 -19.15
N VAL A 414 -7.94 -12.53 -19.78
CA VAL A 414 -8.42 -13.61 -20.65
C VAL A 414 -8.01 -14.97 -20.12
N ALA A 415 -8.65 -16.04 -20.60
CA ALA A 415 -8.26 -17.40 -20.25
C ALA A 415 -6.81 -17.71 -20.69
N LEU A 416 -6.09 -18.52 -19.93
CA LEU A 416 -4.76 -19.01 -20.33
C LEU A 416 -4.79 -19.62 -21.76
N ASP A 417 -5.83 -20.38 -22.07
CA ASP A 417 -5.96 -21.08 -23.36
C ASP A 417 -6.11 -20.12 -24.55
N SER A 418 -6.46 -18.85 -24.33
CA SER A 418 -6.47 -17.85 -25.41
C SER A 418 -5.08 -17.58 -25.97
N LEU A 419 -4.01 -17.94 -25.27
CA LEU A 419 -2.62 -17.83 -25.72
C LEU A 419 -2.22 -18.93 -26.71
N LEU A 420 -3.03 -19.98 -26.89
CA LEU A 420 -2.72 -21.11 -27.76
C LEU A 420 -2.84 -20.79 -29.25
N GLY A 421 -3.52 -19.70 -29.61
CA GLY A 421 -3.74 -19.27 -30.99
C GLY A 421 -3.10 -17.93 -31.34
N SER A 422 -2.27 -17.38 -30.45
CA SER A 422 -1.66 -16.04 -30.62
C SER A 422 -0.21 -16.08 -31.08
#